data_24ab4789cb52c27c98a267c003ed6d78
#
_entry.id   24ab4789cb52c27c98a267c003ed6d78
#
_cell.length_a   1.000
_cell.length_b   1.000
_cell.length_c   1.000
_cell.angle_alpha   90.00
_cell.angle_beta   90.00
_cell.angle_gamma   90.00
#
_symmetry.space_group_name_H-M   'P 1'
#
loop_
_entity.id
_entity.type
_entity.pdbx_description
1 polymer ?
#
loop_
_entity_poly.entity_id
_entity_poly.type
_entity_poly.pdbx_seq_one_letter_code
_entity_poly.pdbx_strand_id
1 'polypeptide(L)'
;MGLFSSAKPKKPSYTDKVWKASSFCLKGMMTDALKAITEGKFPIVIPHFSESQEEIIQFLASHNVPYFLVETGGASEALSQSQVVFVSSVKFFQSTEPVDFFSKLSGKNPIQLLFFGHYPIPSKENKLLERFSNAPSFVSTFYSSLDEPSFEIFGTTQIISVMEKLGVKDEECIEHAMVGKAMERAREKIESKVKFEHEASSEKEWFQKNVKS
;
A
#
# COMPACT_ATOMS: atom_id res chain seq x y z
N MET A 1 -30.91 30.24 11.88
CA MET A 1 -29.44 30.06 11.78
C MET A 1 -29.16 28.57 11.74
N GLY A 2 -28.93 28.01 10.55
CA GLY A 2 -28.68 26.60 10.38
C GLY A 2 -27.19 26.29 10.66
N LEU A 3 -26.94 25.48 11.67
CA LEU A 3 -25.63 24.89 11.95
C LEU A 3 -25.33 23.88 10.83
N PHE A 4 -24.54 24.26 9.83
CA PHE A 4 -23.93 23.33 8.91
C PHE A 4 -22.84 22.56 9.71
N SER A 5 -23.21 21.43 10.27
CA SER A 5 -22.27 20.44 10.72
C SER A 5 -21.58 19.88 9.47
N SER A 6 -20.39 20.39 9.14
CA SER A 6 -19.54 19.77 8.13
C SER A 6 -19.13 18.39 8.67
N ALA A 7 -19.79 17.34 8.18
CA ALA A 7 -19.37 15.97 8.46
C ALA A 7 -17.89 15.88 8.06
N LYS A 8 -17.02 15.50 9.01
CA LYS A 8 -15.61 15.21 8.70
C LYS A 8 -15.59 14.18 7.58
N PRO A 9 -14.76 14.35 6.54
CA PRO A 9 -14.64 13.37 5.48
C PRO A 9 -14.38 12.00 6.12
N LYS A 10 -15.14 11.00 5.69
CA LYS A 10 -15.01 9.64 6.20
C LYS A 10 -13.63 9.13 5.76
N LYS A 11 -12.80 8.78 6.74
CA LYS A 11 -11.47 8.24 6.47
C LYS A 11 -11.59 6.98 5.60
N PRO A 12 -10.80 6.83 4.53
CA PRO A 12 -10.82 5.61 3.73
C PRO A 12 -10.55 4.39 4.61
N SER A 13 -11.30 3.32 4.40
CA SER A 13 -11.09 2.07 5.14
C SER A 13 -10.06 1.22 4.40
N TYR A 14 -9.14 0.64 5.14
CA TYR A 14 -8.15 -0.31 4.64
C TYR A 14 -7.88 -1.39 5.69
N THR A 15 -7.22 -2.45 5.27
CA THR A 15 -6.75 -3.54 6.14
C THR A 15 -5.22 -3.52 6.17
N ASP A 16 -4.64 -3.69 7.36
CA ASP A 16 -3.19 -3.88 7.53
C ASP A 16 -2.89 -5.37 7.72
N LYS A 17 -1.95 -5.86 6.91
CA LYS A 17 -1.35 -7.19 7.05
C LYS A 17 0.12 -7.01 7.37
N VAL A 18 0.56 -7.54 8.52
CA VAL A 18 1.94 -7.34 9.00
C VAL A 18 2.62 -8.69 9.20
N TRP A 19 3.78 -8.87 8.58
CA TRP A 19 4.65 -10.04 8.74
C TRP A 19 5.86 -9.71 9.59
N LYS A 20 6.56 -10.74 10.06
CA LYS A 20 7.83 -10.56 10.77
C LYS A 20 8.97 -10.13 9.84
N ALA A 21 8.97 -10.59 8.58
CA ALA A 21 10.01 -10.28 7.60
C ALA A 21 9.45 -9.92 6.22
N SER A 22 10.16 -9.05 5.51
CA SER A 22 9.78 -8.52 4.18
C SER A 22 9.63 -9.62 3.12
N SER A 23 10.47 -10.66 3.17
CA SER A 23 10.37 -11.79 2.26
C SER A 23 9.04 -12.55 2.36
N PHE A 24 8.49 -12.70 3.57
CA PHE A 24 7.17 -13.31 3.77
C PHE A 24 6.04 -12.34 3.42
N CYS A 25 6.23 -11.05 3.71
CA CYS A 25 5.29 -9.99 3.33
C CYS A 25 5.07 -9.96 1.82
N LEU A 26 6.14 -9.89 1.02
CA LEU A 26 6.06 -9.88 -0.44
C LEU A 26 5.39 -11.14 -0.99
N LYS A 27 5.75 -12.31 -0.46
CA LYS A 27 5.13 -13.58 -0.84
C LYS A 27 3.64 -13.64 -0.50
N GLY A 28 3.26 -13.14 0.68
CA GLY A 28 1.86 -13.04 1.10
C GLY A 28 1.06 -12.10 0.21
N MET A 29 1.60 -10.92 -0.11
CA MET A 29 1.00 -9.96 -1.03
C MET A 29 0.77 -10.58 -2.42
N MET A 30 1.76 -11.29 -2.98
CA MET A 30 1.61 -11.95 -4.27
C MET A 30 0.58 -13.08 -4.25
N THR A 31 0.50 -13.82 -3.15
CA THR A 31 -0.56 -14.83 -2.95
C THR A 31 -1.94 -14.20 -3.02
N ASP A 32 -2.15 -13.07 -2.35
CA ASP A 32 -3.42 -12.34 -2.39
C ASP A 32 -3.70 -11.76 -3.79
N ALA A 33 -2.68 -11.27 -4.50
CA ALA A 33 -2.82 -10.78 -5.87
C ALA A 33 -3.28 -11.89 -6.83
N LEU A 34 -2.66 -13.07 -6.76
CA LEU A 34 -3.04 -14.22 -7.58
C LEU A 34 -4.45 -14.72 -7.24
N LYS A 35 -4.80 -14.74 -5.94
CA LYS A 35 -6.16 -15.06 -5.50
C LYS A 35 -7.17 -14.05 -6.06
N ALA A 36 -6.86 -12.77 -6.05
CA ALA A 36 -7.73 -11.74 -6.64
C ALA A 36 -8.01 -12.00 -8.12
N ILE A 37 -6.99 -12.40 -8.91
CA ILE A 37 -7.16 -12.79 -10.32
C ILE A 37 -8.14 -13.96 -10.44
N THR A 38 -7.98 -15.01 -9.64
CA THR A 38 -8.87 -16.17 -9.67
C THR A 38 -10.31 -15.85 -9.29
N GLU A 39 -10.50 -14.82 -8.46
CA GLU A 39 -11.81 -14.29 -8.06
C GLU A 39 -12.39 -13.29 -9.08
N GLY A 40 -11.75 -13.08 -10.22
CA GLY A 40 -12.18 -12.14 -11.25
C GLY A 40 -12.02 -10.67 -10.85
N LYS A 41 -11.11 -10.36 -9.93
CA LYS A 41 -10.77 -9.00 -9.52
C LYS A 41 -9.54 -8.48 -10.26
N PHE A 42 -9.36 -7.15 -10.25
CA PHE A 42 -8.15 -6.49 -10.74
C PHE A 42 -7.19 -6.20 -9.58
N PRO A 43 -6.12 -6.99 -9.39
CA PRO A 43 -5.10 -6.67 -8.40
C PRO A 43 -4.17 -5.59 -8.95
N ILE A 44 -4.03 -4.50 -8.21
CA ILE A 44 -3.10 -3.42 -8.51
C ILE A 44 -2.13 -3.30 -7.35
N VAL A 45 -0.87 -3.65 -7.58
CA VAL A 45 0.21 -3.53 -6.60
C VAL A 45 0.81 -2.14 -6.71
N ILE A 46 0.88 -1.44 -5.59
CA ILE A 46 1.29 -0.04 -5.51
C ILE A 46 2.44 0.11 -4.51
N PRO A 47 3.70 0.11 -4.96
CA PRO A 47 4.84 0.51 -4.15
C PRO A 47 4.88 2.03 -4.00
N HIS A 48 5.34 2.49 -2.83
CA HIS A 48 5.54 3.91 -2.56
C HIS A 48 6.89 4.42 -3.08
N PHE A 49 7.88 3.55 -3.21
CA PHE A 49 9.26 3.87 -3.59
C PHE A 49 9.68 3.10 -4.84
N SER A 50 10.63 3.68 -5.61
CA SER A 50 11.13 3.04 -6.83
C SER A 50 11.90 1.75 -6.55
N GLU A 51 12.70 1.69 -5.48
CA GLU A 51 13.39 0.46 -5.07
C GLU A 51 12.39 -0.67 -4.74
N SER A 52 11.29 -0.35 -4.06
CA SER A 52 10.23 -1.32 -3.79
C SER A 52 9.53 -1.78 -5.08
N GLN A 53 9.39 -0.91 -6.08
CA GLN A 53 8.84 -1.29 -7.38
C GLN A 53 9.76 -2.27 -8.10
N GLU A 54 11.07 -2.03 -8.08
CA GLU A 54 12.07 -2.92 -8.67
C GLU A 54 12.06 -4.29 -7.96
N GLU A 55 11.99 -4.33 -6.64
CA GLU A 55 11.89 -5.57 -5.85
C GLU A 55 10.66 -6.39 -6.26
N ILE A 56 9.50 -5.75 -6.37
CA ILE A 56 8.25 -6.40 -6.80
C ILE A 56 8.40 -6.98 -8.21
N ILE A 57 8.93 -6.21 -9.15
CA ILE A 57 9.12 -6.65 -10.53
C ILE A 57 10.08 -7.84 -10.60
N GLN A 58 11.20 -7.80 -9.89
CA GLN A 58 12.15 -8.91 -9.80
C GLN A 58 11.50 -10.16 -9.20
N PHE A 59 10.69 -10.00 -8.15
CA PHE A 59 9.96 -11.13 -7.56
C PHE A 59 9.00 -11.76 -8.57
N LEU A 60 8.16 -10.97 -9.23
CA LEU A 60 7.21 -11.46 -10.23
C LEU A 60 7.92 -12.18 -11.39
N ALA A 61 8.99 -11.61 -11.91
CA ALA A 61 9.78 -12.18 -12.99
C ALA A 61 10.43 -13.52 -12.57
N SER A 62 11.04 -13.58 -11.38
CA SER A 62 11.71 -14.79 -10.88
C SER A 62 10.75 -15.95 -10.61
N HIS A 63 9.48 -15.66 -10.34
CA HIS A 63 8.44 -16.65 -10.09
C HIS A 63 7.54 -16.92 -11.32
N ASN A 64 7.89 -16.35 -12.48
CA ASN A 64 7.11 -16.45 -13.73
C ASN A 64 5.65 -16.02 -13.55
N VAL A 65 5.40 -15.03 -12.70
CA VAL A 65 4.06 -14.45 -12.53
C VAL A 65 3.83 -13.39 -13.61
N PRO A 66 2.79 -13.52 -14.45
CA PRO A 66 2.48 -12.50 -15.45
C PRO A 66 2.12 -11.18 -14.80
N TYR A 67 2.76 -10.10 -15.23
CA TYR A 67 2.46 -8.75 -14.75
C TYR A 67 2.41 -7.73 -15.88
N PHE A 68 1.76 -6.61 -15.62
CA PHE A 68 1.69 -5.46 -16.52
C PHE A 68 2.08 -4.19 -15.74
N LEU A 69 3.09 -3.49 -16.24
CA LEU A 69 3.53 -2.24 -15.64
C LEU A 69 2.66 -1.08 -16.16
N VAL A 70 1.91 -0.46 -15.26
CA VAL A 70 1.04 0.68 -15.59
C VAL A 70 1.82 1.97 -15.40
N GLU A 71 2.17 2.61 -16.50
CA GLU A 71 2.89 3.88 -16.53
C GLU A 71 2.05 4.97 -17.21
N THR A 72 2.50 6.22 -17.10
CA THR A 72 1.86 7.37 -17.76
C THR A 72 1.77 7.11 -19.28
N GLY A 73 0.57 7.21 -19.84
CA GLY A 73 0.29 6.88 -21.25
C GLY A 73 -0.08 5.42 -21.51
N GLY A 74 0.17 4.49 -20.59
CA GLY A 74 -0.11 3.05 -20.77
C GLY A 74 -1.49 2.60 -20.27
N ALA A 75 -2.33 3.51 -19.76
CA ALA A 75 -3.62 3.17 -19.16
C ALA A 75 -4.57 2.42 -20.10
N SER A 76 -4.60 2.79 -21.38
CA SER A 76 -5.48 2.13 -22.38
C SER A 76 -5.03 0.71 -22.70
N GLU A 77 -3.73 0.46 -22.73
CA GLU A 77 -3.15 -0.87 -22.95
C GLU A 77 -3.41 -1.78 -21.75
N ALA A 78 -3.26 -1.25 -20.52
CA ALA A 78 -3.57 -1.97 -19.30
C ALA A 78 -5.01 -2.50 -19.27
N LEU A 79 -5.99 -1.75 -19.81
CA LEU A 79 -7.39 -2.15 -19.88
C LEU A 79 -7.65 -3.36 -20.79
N SER A 80 -6.74 -3.67 -21.72
CA SER A 80 -6.82 -4.84 -22.59
C SER A 80 -6.24 -6.10 -21.96
N GLN A 81 -5.48 -5.97 -20.88
CA GLN A 81 -4.85 -7.10 -20.19
C GLN A 81 -5.84 -7.81 -19.28
N SER A 82 -5.68 -9.11 -19.14
CA SER A 82 -6.44 -9.95 -18.23
C SER A 82 -5.55 -11.00 -17.60
N GLN A 83 -5.89 -11.44 -16.39
CA GLN A 83 -5.14 -12.47 -15.65
C GLN A 83 -3.67 -12.10 -15.39
N VAL A 84 -3.39 -10.83 -15.17
CA VAL A 84 -2.06 -10.31 -14.83
C VAL A 84 -2.12 -9.53 -13.53
N VAL A 85 -0.99 -9.44 -12.85
CA VAL A 85 -0.80 -8.51 -11.74
C VAL A 85 -0.43 -7.15 -12.31
N PHE A 86 -1.24 -6.12 -12.02
CA PHE A 86 -0.88 -4.75 -12.39
C PHE A 86 0.08 -4.19 -11.36
N VAL A 87 1.18 -3.60 -11.81
CA VAL A 87 2.14 -2.89 -10.96
C VAL A 87 2.16 -1.44 -11.38
N SER A 88 1.98 -0.53 -10.45
CA SER A 88 1.99 0.90 -10.75
C SER A 88 2.54 1.73 -9.60
N SER A 89 3.26 2.80 -9.93
CA SER A 89 3.78 3.71 -8.91
C SER A 89 2.71 4.65 -8.35
N VAL A 90 2.93 5.16 -7.14
CA VAL A 90 2.11 6.25 -6.58
C VAL A 90 2.08 7.47 -7.49
N LYS A 91 3.19 7.77 -8.19
CA LYS A 91 3.26 8.90 -9.13
C LYS A 91 2.24 8.81 -10.26
N PHE A 92 1.99 7.61 -10.79
CA PHE A 92 0.94 7.40 -11.79
C PHE A 92 -0.43 7.84 -11.25
N PHE A 93 -0.76 7.45 -10.01
CA PHE A 93 -2.05 7.78 -9.40
C PHE A 93 -2.17 9.23 -8.92
N GLN A 94 -1.10 9.99 -8.91
CA GLN A 94 -1.12 11.42 -8.62
C GLN A 94 -1.39 12.28 -9.86
N SER A 95 -1.23 11.73 -11.06
CA SER A 95 -1.56 12.41 -12.31
C SER A 95 -3.07 12.47 -12.57
N THR A 96 -3.53 13.20 -13.58
CA THR A 96 -4.94 13.30 -13.97
C THR A 96 -5.47 12.06 -14.69
N GLU A 97 -4.61 11.28 -15.33
CA GLU A 97 -4.97 10.06 -16.07
C GLU A 97 -5.61 8.94 -15.23
N PRO A 98 -5.21 8.71 -13.96
CA PRO A 98 -5.79 7.64 -13.14
C PRO A 98 -7.29 7.71 -12.96
N VAL A 99 -7.89 8.88 -12.95
CA VAL A 99 -9.35 9.03 -12.78
C VAL A 99 -10.10 8.34 -13.92
N ASP A 100 -9.64 8.53 -15.17
CA ASP A 100 -10.24 7.87 -16.34
C ASP A 100 -9.93 6.37 -16.36
N PHE A 101 -8.75 5.97 -15.95
CA PHE A 101 -8.36 4.58 -15.84
C PHE A 101 -9.26 3.83 -14.85
N PHE A 102 -9.46 4.38 -13.65
CA PHE A 102 -10.32 3.76 -12.65
C PHE A 102 -11.78 3.73 -13.03
N SER A 103 -12.30 4.78 -13.63
CA SER A 103 -13.69 4.79 -14.10
C SER A 103 -13.94 3.73 -15.16
N LYS A 104 -12.97 3.45 -16.03
CA LYS A 104 -13.04 2.39 -17.03
C LYS A 104 -12.86 0.99 -16.43
N LEU A 105 -11.96 0.82 -15.46
CA LEU A 105 -11.76 -0.45 -14.76
C LEU A 105 -12.97 -0.80 -13.88
N SER A 106 -13.47 0.14 -13.11
CA SER A 106 -14.53 -0.07 -12.13
C SER A 106 -15.86 -0.50 -12.76
N GLY A 107 -16.07 -0.20 -14.04
CA GLY A 107 -17.24 -0.67 -14.78
C GLY A 107 -17.20 -2.15 -15.16
N LYS A 108 -16.06 -2.84 -14.94
CA LYS A 108 -15.85 -4.22 -15.38
C LYS A 108 -15.73 -5.21 -14.23
N ASN A 109 -14.82 -4.96 -13.28
CA ASN A 109 -14.52 -5.90 -12.18
C ASN A 109 -14.10 -5.13 -10.91
N PRO A 110 -14.30 -5.71 -9.70
CA PRO A 110 -13.83 -5.11 -8.46
C PRO A 110 -12.30 -4.92 -8.47
N ILE A 111 -11.86 -3.78 -7.96
CA ILE A 111 -10.42 -3.45 -7.87
C ILE A 111 -9.91 -3.84 -6.49
N GLN A 112 -8.77 -4.52 -6.44
CA GLN A 112 -8.04 -4.78 -5.22
C GLN A 112 -6.71 -4.02 -5.26
N LEU A 113 -6.57 -3.04 -4.36
CA LEU A 113 -5.35 -2.27 -4.20
C LEU A 113 -4.47 -2.93 -3.15
N LEU A 114 -3.24 -3.26 -3.53
CA LEU A 114 -2.25 -3.90 -2.68
C LEU A 114 -1.07 -2.94 -2.54
N PHE A 115 -1.00 -2.24 -1.41
CA PHE A 115 0.10 -1.32 -1.13
C PHE A 115 1.25 -2.06 -0.47
N PHE A 116 2.45 -1.94 -1.03
CA PHE A 116 3.65 -2.53 -0.44
C PHE A 116 4.31 -1.51 0.49
N GLY A 117 4.13 -1.73 1.78
CA GLY A 117 4.46 -0.79 2.85
C GLY A 117 3.46 0.35 2.99
N HIS A 118 3.67 1.16 4.01
CA HIS A 118 3.00 2.43 4.21
C HIS A 118 3.89 3.59 3.79
N TYR A 119 3.29 4.65 3.26
CA TYR A 119 4.04 5.90 3.10
C TYR A 119 4.25 6.56 4.46
N PRO A 120 5.44 7.09 4.78
CA PRO A 120 5.71 7.66 6.11
C PRO A 120 4.82 8.86 6.50
N ILE A 121 4.21 9.54 5.52
CA ILE A 121 3.31 10.68 5.72
C ILE A 121 1.85 10.26 5.51
N PRO A 122 1.07 9.99 6.59
CA PRO A 122 -0.31 9.52 6.49
C PRO A 122 -1.23 10.43 5.68
N SER A 123 -1.08 11.75 5.76
CA SER A 123 -1.93 12.67 5.02
C SER A 123 -1.78 12.54 3.49
N LYS A 124 -0.60 12.20 2.99
CA LYS A 124 -0.36 11.96 1.57
C LYS A 124 -0.95 10.63 1.12
N GLU A 125 -0.80 9.60 1.93
CA GLU A 125 -1.40 8.29 1.69
C GLU A 125 -2.95 8.38 1.68
N ASN A 126 -3.53 9.08 2.64
CA ASN A 126 -4.98 9.31 2.68
C ASN A 126 -5.49 10.05 1.43
N LYS A 127 -4.78 11.10 0.97
CA LYS A 127 -5.10 11.80 -0.28
C LYS A 127 -5.05 10.87 -1.50
N LEU A 128 -4.11 9.92 -1.51
CA LEU A 128 -4.06 8.91 -2.56
C LEU A 128 -5.30 8.01 -2.49
N LEU A 129 -5.63 7.47 -1.32
CA LEU A 129 -6.81 6.62 -1.13
C LEU A 129 -8.12 7.33 -1.47
N GLU A 130 -8.25 8.63 -1.17
CA GLU A 130 -9.42 9.43 -1.53
C GLU A 130 -9.68 9.48 -3.03
N ARG A 131 -8.64 9.42 -3.86
CA ARG A 131 -8.78 9.37 -5.33
C ARG A 131 -9.50 8.10 -5.82
N PHE A 132 -9.37 7.02 -5.06
CA PHE A 132 -10.07 5.77 -5.36
C PHE A 132 -11.50 5.73 -4.80
N SER A 133 -11.88 6.68 -3.95
CA SER A 133 -13.20 6.69 -3.29
C SER A 133 -14.38 6.74 -4.26
N ASN A 134 -14.17 7.24 -5.47
CA ASN A 134 -15.17 7.26 -6.54
C ASN A 134 -15.21 5.97 -7.37
N ALA A 135 -14.28 5.04 -7.15
CA ALA A 135 -14.30 3.75 -7.79
C ALA A 135 -15.28 2.82 -7.06
N PRO A 136 -16.31 2.27 -7.72
CA PRO A 136 -17.21 1.33 -7.07
C PRO A 136 -16.44 0.05 -6.69
N SER A 137 -16.61 -0.39 -5.46
CA SER A 137 -16.11 -1.67 -4.96
C SER A 137 -14.59 -1.86 -5.02
N PHE A 138 -13.81 -0.95 -4.43
CA PHE A 138 -12.41 -1.23 -4.19
C PHE A 138 -12.14 -1.66 -2.74
N VAL A 139 -11.15 -2.54 -2.57
CA VAL A 139 -10.60 -2.94 -1.28
C VAL A 139 -9.14 -2.55 -1.25
N SER A 140 -8.71 -1.88 -0.19
CA SER A 140 -7.30 -1.50 0.01
C SER A 140 -6.69 -2.34 1.13
N THR A 141 -5.53 -2.91 0.87
CA THR A 141 -4.75 -3.66 1.86
C THR A 141 -3.31 -3.16 1.83
N PHE A 142 -2.77 -2.88 3.00
CA PHE A 142 -1.36 -2.54 3.18
C PHE A 142 -0.61 -3.77 3.69
N TYR A 143 0.53 -4.04 3.07
CA TYR A 143 1.39 -5.18 3.34
C TYR A 143 2.70 -4.66 3.89
N SER A 144 2.96 -4.90 5.16
CA SER A 144 4.13 -4.40 5.87
C SER A 144 4.86 -5.51 6.60
N SER A 145 6.12 -5.27 6.93
CA SER A 145 6.95 -6.18 7.71
C SER A 145 7.66 -5.47 8.85
N LEU A 146 7.94 -6.19 9.93
CA LEU A 146 8.56 -5.63 11.13
C LEU A 146 10.04 -5.28 10.95
N ASP A 147 10.66 -5.69 9.86
CA ASP A 147 12.03 -5.34 9.47
C ASP A 147 12.10 -4.08 8.56
N GLU A 148 10.95 -3.44 8.27
CA GLU A 148 10.93 -2.15 7.57
C GLU A 148 11.49 -1.02 8.45
N PRO A 149 12.16 0.01 7.86
CA PRO A 149 12.74 1.13 8.60
C PRO A 149 11.75 1.89 9.49
N SER A 150 10.49 1.98 9.08
CA SER A 150 9.43 2.59 9.88
C SER A 150 9.24 1.90 11.23
N PHE A 151 9.33 0.57 11.26
CA PHE A 151 9.15 -0.19 12.48
C PHE A 151 10.32 -0.11 13.44
N GLU A 152 11.55 0.11 12.98
CA GLU A 152 12.70 0.35 13.85
C GLU A 152 12.49 1.58 14.73
N ILE A 153 11.80 2.60 14.20
CA ILE A 153 11.52 3.86 14.91
C ILE A 153 10.34 3.70 15.89
N PHE A 154 9.39 2.80 15.62
CA PHE A 154 8.13 2.67 16.39
C PHE A 154 8.16 1.66 17.51
N GLY A 155 9.24 0.90 17.64
CA GLY A 155 9.36 -0.13 18.66
C GLY A 155 8.64 -1.41 18.28
N THR A 156 9.26 -2.20 17.43
CA THR A 156 8.85 -3.54 16.99
C THR A 156 8.63 -4.53 18.13
N THR A 157 9.33 -4.34 19.23
CA THR A 157 9.36 -5.29 20.37
C THR A 157 7.96 -5.62 20.92
N GLN A 158 7.07 -4.62 20.98
CA GLN A 158 5.71 -4.85 21.48
C GLN A 158 4.87 -5.65 20.50
N ILE A 159 5.01 -5.40 19.19
CA ILE A 159 4.27 -6.11 18.14
C ILE A 159 4.77 -7.55 18.05
N ILE A 160 6.08 -7.77 18.08
CA ILE A 160 6.70 -9.10 18.11
C ILE A 160 6.18 -9.90 19.32
N SER A 161 6.18 -9.29 20.51
CA SER A 161 5.65 -9.95 21.71
C SER A 161 4.18 -10.33 21.59
N VAL A 162 3.36 -9.54 20.90
CA VAL A 162 1.95 -9.89 20.62
C VAL A 162 1.88 -11.05 19.64
N MET A 163 2.65 -11.03 18.55
CA MET A 163 2.69 -12.11 17.56
C MET A 163 3.13 -13.43 18.18
N GLU A 164 4.16 -13.41 19.03
CA GLU A 164 4.64 -14.59 19.76
C GLU A 164 3.60 -15.15 20.73
N LYS A 165 2.93 -14.29 21.50
CA LYS A 165 1.85 -14.70 22.42
C LYS A 165 0.65 -15.30 21.69
N LEU A 166 0.38 -14.85 20.47
CA LEU A 166 -0.67 -15.37 19.62
C LEU A 166 -0.24 -16.63 18.85
N GLY A 167 1.02 -17.05 18.96
CA GLY A 167 1.56 -18.21 18.25
C GLY A 167 1.67 -18.02 16.74
N VAL A 168 1.76 -16.77 16.27
CA VAL A 168 1.87 -16.45 14.84
C VAL A 168 3.23 -16.94 14.31
N LYS A 169 3.20 -17.79 13.29
CA LYS A 169 4.39 -18.31 12.63
C LYS A 169 5.06 -17.23 11.79
N ASP A 170 6.30 -17.49 11.37
CA ASP A 170 7.08 -16.49 10.62
C ASP A 170 6.46 -16.18 9.23
N GLU A 171 5.85 -17.19 8.61
CA GLU A 171 5.16 -17.07 7.32
C GLU A 171 3.75 -16.51 7.43
N GLU A 172 3.19 -16.39 8.64
CA GLU A 172 1.83 -15.87 8.86
C GLU A 172 1.84 -14.37 9.13
N CYS A 173 0.80 -13.68 8.63
CA CYS A 173 0.59 -12.28 8.96
C CYS A 173 -0.29 -12.11 10.18
N ILE A 174 -0.16 -10.96 10.84
CA ILE A 174 -1.12 -10.47 11.81
C ILE A 174 -2.03 -9.41 11.17
N GLU A 175 -3.34 -9.63 11.29
CA GLU A 175 -4.38 -8.65 10.94
C GLU A 175 -5.07 -8.22 12.24
N HIS A 176 -4.52 -7.22 12.91
CA HIS A 176 -5.08 -6.79 14.20
C HIS A 176 -5.19 -5.27 14.28
N ALA A 177 -6.40 -4.78 14.59
CA ALA A 177 -6.70 -3.36 14.63
C ALA A 177 -5.81 -2.54 15.58
N MET A 178 -5.25 -3.15 16.64
CA MET A 178 -4.30 -2.47 17.52
C MET A 178 -2.96 -2.23 16.85
N VAL A 179 -2.51 -3.13 15.97
CA VAL A 179 -1.26 -2.98 15.21
C VAL A 179 -1.40 -1.82 14.23
N GLY A 180 -2.45 -1.80 13.41
CA GLY A 180 -2.72 -0.71 12.47
C GLY A 180 -2.84 0.65 13.18
N LYS A 181 -3.54 0.72 14.32
CA LYS A 181 -3.63 1.96 15.11
C LYS A 181 -2.28 2.40 15.69
N ALA A 182 -1.43 1.46 16.10
CA ALA A 182 -0.09 1.79 16.60
C ALA A 182 0.78 2.36 15.48
N MET A 183 0.75 1.74 14.30
CA MET A 183 1.43 2.22 13.10
C MET A 183 0.96 3.62 12.69
N GLU A 184 -0.35 3.83 12.65
CA GLU A 184 -0.93 5.13 12.29
C GLU A 184 -0.45 6.24 13.23
N ARG A 185 -0.56 6.04 14.55
CA ARG A 185 -0.09 7.02 15.55
C ARG A 185 1.39 7.33 15.44
N ALA A 186 2.17 6.34 15.09
CA ALA A 186 3.60 6.48 14.93
C ALA A 186 3.93 7.30 13.68
N ARG A 187 3.26 7.05 12.55
CA ARG A 187 3.40 7.84 11.31
C ARG A 187 2.90 9.28 11.50
N GLU A 188 1.82 9.51 12.25
CA GLU A 188 1.36 10.86 12.63
C GLU A 188 2.43 11.65 13.40
N LYS A 189 3.16 10.99 14.31
CA LYS A 189 4.29 11.60 15.00
C LYS A 189 5.45 11.96 14.08
N ILE A 190 5.73 11.14 13.06
CA ILE A 190 6.72 11.45 12.03
C ILE A 190 6.27 12.65 11.23
N GLU A 191 5.06 12.61 10.71
CA GLU A 191 4.49 13.72 9.91
C GLU A 191 4.59 15.04 10.65
N SER A 192 4.32 15.06 11.97
CA SER A 192 4.42 16.27 12.77
C SER A 192 5.85 16.85 12.87
N LYS A 193 6.88 16.04 12.61
CA LYS A 193 8.30 16.46 12.64
C LYS A 193 8.83 16.87 11.28
N VAL A 194 8.21 16.45 10.20
CA VAL A 194 8.66 16.73 8.83
C VAL A 194 8.10 18.07 8.37
N LYS A 195 8.93 19.11 8.35
CA LYS A 195 8.56 20.45 7.85
C LYS A 195 8.66 20.56 6.34
N PHE A 196 9.69 19.97 5.76
CA PHE A 196 9.94 19.91 4.33
C PHE A 196 10.33 18.49 3.99
N GLU A 197 9.74 17.96 2.94
CA GLU A 197 9.99 16.60 2.52
C GLU A 197 10.89 16.57 1.29
N HIS A 198 11.93 15.73 1.38
CA HIS A 198 12.84 15.41 0.29
C HIS A 198 12.45 14.07 -0.34
N GLU A 199 12.42 14.02 -1.66
CA GLU A 199 12.17 12.77 -2.39
C GLU A 199 13.27 11.73 -2.11
N ALA A 200 12.87 10.46 -2.12
CA ALA A 200 13.74 9.32 -1.88
C ALA A 200 13.36 8.15 -2.78
N SER A 201 14.30 7.27 -3.07
CA SER A 201 14.11 6.05 -3.84
C SER A 201 13.64 4.88 -2.99
N SER A 202 13.93 4.93 -1.67
CA SER A 202 13.54 3.91 -0.70
C SER A 202 13.04 4.52 0.61
N GLU A 203 12.35 3.72 1.41
CA GLU A 203 11.89 4.14 2.73
C GLU A 203 13.08 4.49 3.65
N LYS A 204 14.14 3.69 3.61
CA LYS A 204 15.37 3.94 4.39
C LYS A 204 15.98 5.30 4.05
N GLU A 205 16.13 5.59 2.76
CA GLU A 205 16.63 6.89 2.30
C GLU A 205 15.69 8.02 2.71
N TRP A 206 14.37 7.79 2.65
CA TRP A 206 13.38 8.77 3.05
C TRP A 206 13.57 9.17 4.52
N PHE A 207 13.74 8.19 5.44
CA PHE A 207 13.99 8.48 6.85
C PHE A 207 15.30 9.24 7.08
N GLN A 208 16.36 8.87 6.37
CA GLN A 208 17.65 9.56 6.47
C GLN A 208 17.57 11.03 6.05
N LYS A 209 16.77 11.34 5.02
CA LYS A 209 16.63 12.70 4.50
C LYS A 209 15.65 13.57 5.29
N ASN A 210 14.60 12.98 5.84
CA ASN A 210 13.44 13.72 6.32
C ASN A 210 13.24 13.67 7.83
N VAL A 211 13.79 12.68 8.53
CA VAL A 211 13.69 12.54 9.98
C VAL A 211 15.07 12.72 10.56
N LYS A 212 15.36 13.95 11.05
CA LYS A 212 16.60 14.21 11.78
C LYS A 212 16.56 13.50 13.13
N SER A 213 17.62 12.77 13.42
CA SER A 213 17.94 12.20 14.74
C SER A 213 18.00 13.28 15.82
#